data_7ffee19d14d2c8063ea4d8449af39723
#
_entry.id   7ffee19d14d2c8063ea4d8449af39723
#
_cell.length_a   1.000
_cell.length_b   1.000
_cell.length_c   1.000
_cell.angle_alpha   90.00
_cell.angle_beta   90.00
_cell.angle_gamma   90.00
#
_symmetry.space_group_name_H-M   'P 1'
#
loop_
_entity.id
_entity.type
_entity.pdbx_description
1 polymer ?
#
loop_
_entity_poly.entity_id
_entity_poly.type
_entity_poly.pdbx_seq_one_letter_code
_entity_poly.pdbx_strand_id
1 'polypeptide(L)'
;RFIRNNEECLPDEIWVGDHYAEKIAKDNFLNVKIKLIENPYLLDIKEQLLRLGKSRVESNSFLYVCEPIREHAYFQHGDERYWGYTEEEALRYFLTNINEISKVKRLVVIRPHPSEDFNKYDWVFDEFNHKGIKIDNKKTLLGQILESDIVVGCESMAMVVAILAEKEVI
;
A
#
# COMPACT_ATOMS: atom_id res chain seq x y z
N ARG A 1 9.60 16.55 5.68
CA ARG A 1 9.75 17.78 6.47
C ARG A 1 10.60 18.73 5.64
N PHE A 2 9.98 19.73 4.99
CA PHE A 2 10.72 20.73 4.24
C PHE A 2 11.41 21.67 5.24
N ILE A 3 12.75 21.64 5.29
CA ILE A 3 13.54 22.54 6.13
C ILE A 3 13.92 23.71 5.24
N ARG A 4 13.51 24.88 5.66
CA ARG A 4 13.77 26.17 5.02
C ARG A 4 15.21 26.63 5.34
N ASN A 5 16.19 26.15 4.58
CA ASN A 5 17.59 26.49 4.87
C ASN A 5 18.19 27.59 3.97
N ASN A 6 17.58 27.90 2.80
CA ASN A 6 18.08 28.98 1.93
C ASN A 6 16.96 29.43 0.98
N GLU A 7 16.57 30.70 1.04
CA GLU A 7 15.57 31.29 0.13
C GLU A 7 16.10 31.38 -1.32
N GLU A 8 17.41 31.36 -1.52
CA GLU A 8 18.05 31.44 -2.85
C GLU A 8 17.86 30.19 -3.72
N CYS A 9 17.42 29.07 -3.17
CA CYS A 9 17.24 27.81 -3.88
C CYS A 9 15.78 27.35 -3.98
N LEU A 10 14.82 28.26 -3.83
CA LEU A 10 13.42 27.92 -3.99
C LEU A 10 13.03 27.80 -5.47
N PRO A 11 12.16 26.87 -5.84
CA PRO A 11 11.63 26.77 -7.21
C PRO A 11 10.66 27.93 -7.51
N ASP A 12 10.46 28.24 -8.78
CA ASP A 12 9.48 29.24 -9.22
C ASP A 12 8.04 28.84 -8.90
N GLU A 13 7.75 27.53 -8.96
CA GLU A 13 6.44 26.97 -8.67
C GLU A 13 6.57 25.67 -7.86
N ILE A 14 5.64 25.44 -6.93
CA ILE A 14 5.45 24.16 -6.23
C ILE A 14 4.09 23.59 -6.62
N TRP A 15 4.08 22.38 -7.11
CA TRP A 15 2.88 21.63 -7.46
C TRP A 15 2.51 20.68 -6.32
N VAL A 16 1.25 20.69 -5.92
CA VAL A 16 0.72 19.89 -4.82
C VAL A 16 -0.51 19.12 -5.28
N GLY A 17 -0.68 17.90 -4.74
CA GLY A 17 -1.71 16.97 -5.20
C GLY A 17 -3.08 17.11 -4.51
N ASP A 18 -3.15 17.84 -3.40
CA ASP A 18 -4.37 17.97 -2.61
C ASP A 18 -4.42 19.30 -1.85
N HIS A 19 -5.60 19.68 -1.35
CA HIS A 19 -5.83 20.92 -0.63
C HIS A 19 -5.08 21.01 0.72
N TYR A 20 -4.79 19.88 1.36
CA TYR A 20 -4.03 19.89 2.61
C TYR A 20 -2.56 20.24 2.34
N ALA A 21 -1.96 19.62 1.34
CA ALA A 21 -0.61 19.96 0.89
C ALA A 21 -0.54 21.39 0.35
N GLU A 22 -1.58 21.88 -0.33
CA GLU A 22 -1.67 23.26 -0.80
C GLU A 22 -1.61 24.25 0.37
N LYS A 23 -2.38 24.00 1.43
CA LYS A 23 -2.37 24.83 2.63
C LYS A 23 -1.00 24.85 3.28
N ILE A 24 -0.40 23.66 3.51
CA ILE A 24 0.96 23.57 4.08
C ILE A 24 1.98 24.30 3.23
N ALA A 25 1.92 24.13 1.90
CA ALA A 25 2.85 24.81 1.01
C ALA A 25 2.70 26.32 1.06
N LYS A 26 1.49 26.86 1.05
CA LYS A 26 1.21 28.31 1.16
C LYS A 26 1.70 28.89 2.50
N ASP A 27 1.54 28.15 3.59
CA ASP A 27 1.97 28.57 4.92
C ASP A 27 3.52 28.60 5.06
N ASN A 28 4.23 27.77 4.29
CA ASN A 28 5.68 27.61 4.41
C ASN A 28 6.48 28.32 3.29
N PHE A 29 5.88 28.59 2.13
CA PHE A 29 6.56 29.15 0.95
C PHE A 29 5.84 30.41 0.45
N LEU A 30 5.93 31.50 1.22
CA LEU A 30 5.18 32.74 0.98
C LEU A 30 5.45 33.39 -0.38
N ASN A 31 6.65 33.21 -0.94
CA ASN A 31 7.10 33.85 -2.18
C ASN A 31 7.14 32.88 -3.38
N VAL A 32 6.57 31.70 -3.24
CA VAL A 32 6.56 30.68 -4.29
C VAL A 32 5.12 30.50 -4.80
N LYS A 33 4.95 30.39 -6.09
CA LYS A 33 3.65 30.10 -6.67
C LYS A 33 3.24 28.65 -6.39
N ILE A 34 2.13 28.46 -5.69
CA ILE A 34 1.60 27.13 -5.39
C ILE A 34 0.49 26.82 -6.39
N LYS A 35 0.57 25.65 -7.02
CA LYS A 35 -0.46 25.10 -7.92
C LYS A 35 -1.01 23.80 -7.37
N LEU A 36 -2.33 23.72 -7.24
CA LEU A 36 -3.01 22.45 -7.01
C LEU A 36 -3.15 21.74 -8.35
N ILE A 37 -2.55 20.56 -8.45
CA ILE A 37 -2.59 19.70 -9.64
C ILE A 37 -2.95 18.31 -9.17
N GLU A 38 -4.02 17.73 -9.69
CA GLU A 38 -4.38 16.34 -9.38
C GLU A 38 -3.22 15.41 -9.70
N ASN A 39 -2.97 14.46 -8.79
CA ASN A 39 -1.88 13.50 -8.94
C ASN A 39 -2.10 12.63 -10.20
N PRO A 40 -1.23 12.72 -11.23
CA PRO A 40 -1.42 12.02 -12.50
C PRO A 40 -1.49 10.49 -12.32
N TYR A 41 -0.75 9.95 -11.34
CA TYR A 41 -0.81 8.52 -11.00
C TYR A 41 -2.21 8.11 -10.53
N LEU A 42 -2.81 8.89 -9.64
CA LEU A 42 -4.16 8.59 -9.13
C LEU A 42 -5.24 8.77 -10.21
N LEU A 43 -5.04 9.74 -11.12
CA LEU A 43 -5.92 9.90 -12.29
C LEU A 43 -5.86 8.69 -13.21
N ASP A 44 -4.67 8.20 -13.53
CA ASP A 44 -4.48 7.01 -14.35
C ASP A 44 -5.10 5.76 -13.69
N ILE A 45 -4.92 5.58 -12.39
CA ILE A 45 -5.57 4.50 -11.63
C ILE A 45 -7.10 4.59 -11.71
N LYS A 46 -7.67 5.78 -11.53
CA LYS A 46 -9.13 5.99 -11.67
C LYS A 46 -9.61 5.63 -13.06
N GLU A 47 -8.88 6.02 -14.10
CA GLU A 47 -9.21 5.68 -15.48
C GLU A 47 -9.14 4.18 -15.74
N GLN A 48 -8.09 3.50 -15.24
CA GLN A 48 -7.98 2.05 -15.33
C GLN A 48 -9.13 1.34 -14.61
N LEU A 49 -9.52 1.79 -13.41
CA LEU A 49 -10.67 1.26 -12.67
C LEU A 49 -11.98 1.41 -13.45
N LEU A 50 -12.20 2.56 -14.10
CA LEU A 50 -13.37 2.79 -14.95
C LEU A 50 -13.40 1.83 -16.15
N ARG A 51 -12.25 1.58 -16.77
CA ARG A 51 -12.14 0.67 -17.92
C ARG A 51 -12.37 -0.79 -17.54
N LEU A 52 -11.83 -1.23 -16.41
CA LEU A 52 -11.93 -2.61 -15.92
C LEU A 52 -13.32 -2.93 -15.35
N GLY A 53 -14.07 -1.91 -14.95
CA GLY A 53 -15.37 -2.06 -14.33
C GLY A 53 -15.28 -2.59 -12.90
N LYS A 54 -16.37 -2.49 -12.15
CA LYS A 54 -16.46 -3.06 -10.80
C LYS A 54 -16.59 -4.56 -10.90
N SER A 55 -15.60 -5.32 -10.48
CA SER A 55 -15.80 -6.75 -10.23
C SER A 55 -16.75 -6.89 -9.04
N ARG A 56 -17.97 -7.32 -9.31
CA ARG A 56 -19.00 -7.65 -8.30
C ARG A 56 -18.95 -9.11 -7.85
N VAL A 57 -17.87 -9.80 -8.15
CA VAL A 57 -17.73 -11.17 -7.68
C VAL A 57 -17.36 -11.10 -6.21
N GLU A 58 -18.30 -11.47 -5.33
CA GLU A 58 -17.98 -11.75 -3.93
C GLU A 58 -16.99 -12.91 -3.90
N SER A 59 -15.72 -12.58 -3.81
CA SER A 59 -14.63 -13.56 -3.90
C SER A 59 -14.37 -14.23 -2.55
N ASN A 60 -14.95 -13.72 -1.46
CA ASN A 60 -14.65 -14.13 -0.09
C ASN A 60 -13.14 -14.23 0.15
N SER A 61 -12.40 -13.17 -0.24
CA SER A 61 -10.94 -13.19 -0.17
C SER A 61 -10.33 -11.94 0.44
N PHE A 62 -9.20 -12.16 1.12
CA PHE A 62 -8.25 -11.15 1.51
C PHE A 62 -7.13 -11.07 0.49
N LEU A 63 -6.69 -9.87 0.16
CA LEU A 63 -5.40 -9.62 -0.46
C LEU A 63 -4.48 -8.99 0.58
N TYR A 64 -3.46 -9.71 1.02
CA TYR A 64 -2.41 -9.15 1.85
C TYR A 64 -1.26 -8.67 0.96
N VAL A 65 -0.99 -7.37 0.98
CA VAL A 65 0.09 -6.76 0.18
C VAL A 65 1.32 -6.59 1.06
N CYS A 66 2.38 -7.32 0.72
CA CYS A 66 3.64 -7.26 1.44
C CYS A 66 4.47 -6.03 1.04
N GLU A 67 5.32 -5.60 1.96
CA GLU A 67 6.30 -4.53 1.78
C GLU A 67 7.64 -4.96 2.37
N PRO A 68 8.76 -4.58 1.75
CA PRO A 68 10.10 -4.92 2.24
C PRO A 68 10.51 -4.01 3.42
N ILE A 69 9.82 -4.17 4.55
CA ILE A 69 9.96 -3.28 5.74
C ILE A 69 11.37 -3.33 6.30
N ARG A 70 11.95 -4.52 6.49
CA ARG A 70 13.32 -4.68 7.00
C ARG A 70 14.35 -4.02 6.11
N GLU A 71 14.27 -4.30 4.81
CA GLU A 71 15.21 -3.77 3.83
C GLU A 71 15.16 -2.23 3.78
N HIS A 72 13.95 -1.66 3.80
CA HIS A 72 13.76 -0.22 3.83
C HIS A 72 14.26 0.40 5.15
N ALA A 73 13.95 -0.22 6.30
CA ALA A 73 14.41 0.23 7.61
C ALA A 73 15.95 0.22 7.67
N TYR A 74 16.56 -0.88 7.25
CA TYR A 74 18.02 -1.00 7.22
C TYR A 74 18.67 0.02 6.28
N PHE A 75 18.13 0.18 5.08
CA PHE A 75 18.68 1.12 4.09
C PHE A 75 18.61 2.58 4.58
N GLN A 76 17.53 2.97 5.23
CA GLN A 76 17.31 4.35 5.66
C GLN A 76 17.93 4.67 7.02
N HIS A 77 18.00 3.70 7.93
CA HIS A 77 18.33 3.93 9.33
C HIS A 77 19.44 3.01 9.87
N GLY A 78 19.89 2.01 9.11
CA GLY A 78 20.89 1.03 9.53
C GLY A 78 20.38 0.01 10.56
N ASP A 79 19.07 -0.04 10.78
CA ASP A 79 18.42 -0.95 11.73
C ASP A 79 17.18 -1.57 11.06
N GLU A 80 17.16 -2.90 10.91
CA GLU A 80 16.06 -3.65 10.30
C GLU A 80 14.75 -3.53 11.09
N ARG A 81 14.80 -3.17 12.36
CA ARG A 81 13.65 -3.03 13.26
C ARG A 81 13.36 -1.58 13.65
N TYR A 82 13.85 -0.62 12.90
CA TYR A 82 13.68 0.80 13.19
C TYR A 82 12.22 1.19 13.47
N TRP A 83 11.27 0.60 12.74
CA TRP A 83 9.84 0.84 12.95
C TRP A 83 9.19 -0.07 14.00
N GLY A 84 9.97 -0.90 14.72
CA GLY A 84 9.51 -1.75 15.80
C GLY A 84 8.93 -3.09 15.37
N TYR A 85 8.78 -3.36 14.08
CA TYR A 85 8.27 -4.61 13.52
C TYR A 85 8.89 -4.92 12.15
N THR A 86 8.71 -6.15 11.69
CA THR A 86 9.12 -6.62 10.36
C THR A 86 7.90 -7.02 9.54
N GLU A 87 8.08 -7.15 8.21
CA GLU A 87 7.04 -7.64 7.31
C GLU A 87 6.55 -9.04 7.68
N GLU A 88 7.44 -9.92 8.16
CA GLU A 88 7.06 -11.26 8.62
C GLU A 88 6.20 -11.21 9.89
N GLU A 89 6.56 -10.35 10.84
CA GLU A 89 5.79 -10.17 12.08
C GLU A 89 4.41 -9.60 11.80
N ALA A 90 4.31 -8.63 10.88
CA ALA A 90 3.03 -8.04 10.47
C ALA A 90 2.13 -9.09 9.80
N LEU A 91 2.66 -9.88 8.87
CA LEU A 91 1.91 -10.96 8.21
C LEU A 91 1.51 -12.06 9.20
N ARG A 92 2.42 -12.47 10.10
CA ARG A 92 2.13 -13.46 11.13
C ARG A 92 1.02 -12.99 12.07
N TYR A 93 1.07 -11.74 12.49
CA TYR A 93 0.02 -11.12 13.31
C TYR A 93 -1.33 -11.15 12.59
N PHE A 94 -1.39 -10.75 11.32
CA PHE A 94 -2.62 -10.81 10.53
C PHE A 94 -3.18 -12.23 10.43
N LEU A 95 -2.35 -13.21 10.04
CA LEU A 95 -2.79 -14.60 9.86
C LEU A 95 -3.25 -15.25 11.17
N THR A 96 -2.63 -14.91 12.30
CA THR A 96 -3.01 -15.39 13.63
C THR A 96 -4.37 -14.84 14.05
N ASN A 97 -4.66 -13.58 13.73
CA ASN A 97 -5.86 -12.88 14.19
C ASN A 97 -6.97 -12.77 13.11
N ILE A 98 -6.82 -13.45 11.98
CA ILE A 98 -7.76 -13.35 10.85
C ILE A 98 -9.21 -13.69 11.21
N ASN A 99 -9.42 -14.59 12.19
CA ASN A 99 -10.75 -14.96 12.64
C ASN A 99 -11.46 -13.87 13.46
N GLU A 100 -10.72 -12.89 13.98
CA GLU A 100 -11.28 -11.71 14.63
C GLU A 100 -11.82 -10.71 13.61
N ILE A 101 -11.13 -10.64 12.45
CA ILE A 101 -11.52 -9.76 11.33
C ILE A 101 -12.71 -10.35 10.58
N SER A 102 -12.70 -11.65 10.34
CA SER A 102 -13.77 -12.32 9.61
C SER A 102 -14.10 -13.70 10.20
N LYS A 103 -15.35 -13.89 10.60
CA LYS A 103 -15.85 -15.20 11.07
C LYS A 103 -16.10 -16.18 9.93
N VAL A 104 -16.11 -15.70 8.69
CA VAL A 104 -16.29 -16.53 7.50
C VAL A 104 -14.90 -16.92 6.98
N LYS A 105 -14.72 -18.21 6.67
CA LYS A 105 -13.48 -18.70 6.10
C LYS A 105 -13.25 -18.07 4.72
N ARG A 106 -12.17 -17.29 4.59
CA ARG A 106 -11.81 -16.58 3.37
C ARG A 106 -10.52 -17.12 2.77
N LEU A 107 -10.40 -17.02 1.46
CA LEU A 107 -9.13 -17.21 0.76
C LEU A 107 -8.20 -16.02 1.10
N VAL A 108 -6.96 -16.28 1.45
CA VAL A 108 -5.93 -15.28 1.64
C VAL A 108 -4.94 -15.35 0.50
N VAL A 109 -4.85 -14.28 -0.28
CA VAL A 109 -3.82 -14.12 -1.30
C VAL A 109 -2.73 -13.22 -0.72
N ILE A 110 -1.53 -13.76 -0.52
CA ILE A 110 -0.35 -13.02 -0.12
C ILE A 110 0.37 -12.58 -1.39
N ARG A 111 0.57 -11.28 -1.53
CA ARG A 111 1.28 -10.66 -2.64
C ARG A 111 2.64 -10.14 -2.18
N PRO A 112 3.76 -10.84 -2.46
CA PRO A 112 5.10 -10.29 -2.24
C PRO A 112 5.32 -8.98 -3.00
N HIS A 113 6.12 -8.09 -2.44
CA HIS A 113 6.55 -6.90 -3.16
C HIS A 113 7.46 -7.29 -4.35
N PRO A 114 7.42 -6.58 -5.48
CA PRO A 114 8.23 -6.94 -6.66
C PRO A 114 9.74 -6.99 -6.43
N SER A 115 10.25 -6.30 -5.42
CA SER A 115 11.68 -6.32 -5.05
C SER A 115 12.08 -7.45 -4.11
N GLU A 116 11.11 -8.21 -3.58
CA GLU A 116 11.36 -9.29 -2.65
C GLU A 116 11.56 -10.62 -3.35
N ASP A 117 12.32 -11.52 -2.71
CA ASP A 117 12.41 -12.91 -3.16
C ASP A 117 11.02 -13.57 -3.06
N PHE A 118 10.62 -14.26 -4.11
CA PHE A 118 9.31 -14.93 -4.17
C PHE A 118 9.14 -15.96 -3.05
N ASN A 119 10.23 -16.62 -2.64
CA ASN A 119 10.21 -17.65 -1.60
C ASN A 119 10.27 -17.09 -0.16
N LYS A 120 10.39 -15.78 0.00
CA LYS A 120 10.50 -15.11 1.31
C LYS A 120 9.37 -15.48 2.27
N TYR A 121 8.19 -15.81 1.74
CA TYR A 121 6.97 -16.11 2.51
C TYR A 121 6.59 -17.60 2.53
N ASP A 122 7.47 -18.51 2.09
CA ASP A 122 7.18 -19.97 2.08
C ASP A 122 6.95 -20.53 3.48
N TRP A 123 7.53 -19.91 4.51
CA TRP A 123 7.32 -20.23 5.91
C TRP A 123 5.84 -20.21 6.33
N VAL A 124 5.00 -19.45 5.64
CA VAL A 124 3.55 -19.40 5.91
C VAL A 124 2.92 -20.78 5.75
N PHE A 125 3.40 -21.59 4.83
CA PHE A 125 2.87 -22.93 4.58
C PHE A 125 3.27 -23.93 5.66
N ASP A 126 4.37 -23.69 6.36
CA ASP A 126 4.83 -24.54 7.47
C ASP A 126 4.09 -24.19 8.78
N GLU A 127 3.79 -22.91 9.01
CA GLU A 127 3.18 -22.43 10.24
C GLU A 127 1.64 -22.41 10.20
N PHE A 128 1.06 -22.19 9.04
CA PHE A 128 -0.40 -22.03 8.87
C PHE A 128 -0.97 -23.10 7.95
N ASN A 129 -2.25 -23.45 8.18
CA ASN A 129 -2.90 -24.48 7.37
C ASN A 129 -3.02 -24.03 5.90
N HIS A 130 -2.42 -24.78 4.99
CA HIS A 130 -2.39 -24.51 3.53
C HIS A 130 -3.77 -24.29 2.87
N LYS A 131 -4.85 -24.75 3.51
CA LYS A 131 -6.21 -24.63 2.95
C LYS A 131 -6.68 -23.18 3.07
N GLY A 132 -6.61 -22.46 1.94
CA GLY A 132 -7.11 -21.10 1.83
C GLY A 132 -6.03 -20.02 1.83
N ILE A 133 -4.75 -20.38 1.83
CA ILE A 133 -3.64 -19.41 1.65
C ILE A 133 -2.94 -19.67 0.32
N LYS A 134 -2.67 -18.60 -0.41
CA LYS A 134 -1.96 -18.62 -1.69
C LYS A 134 -0.95 -17.46 -1.74
N ILE A 135 0.26 -17.72 -2.20
CA ILE A 135 1.25 -16.69 -2.54
C ILE A 135 1.18 -16.47 -4.05
N ASP A 136 0.88 -15.27 -4.49
CA ASP A 136 0.71 -14.98 -5.92
C ASP A 136 0.97 -13.51 -6.25
N ASN A 137 1.89 -13.27 -7.19
CA ASN A 137 2.18 -11.95 -7.76
C ASN A 137 2.11 -11.93 -9.30
N LYS A 138 1.52 -12.97 -9.91
CA LYS A 138 1.47 -13.10 -11.38
C LYS A 138 0.51 -12.10 -12.03
N LYS A 139 -0.57 -11.73 -11.34
CA LYS A 139 -1.52 -10.73 -11.80
C LYS A 139 -1.01 -9.32 -11.49
N THR A 140 -1.54 -8.31 -12.18
CA THR A 140 -1.31 -6.92 -11.80
C THR A 140 -1.88 -6.65 -10.41
N LEU A 141 -1.31 -5.68 -9.68
CA LEU A 141 -1.82 -5.26 -8.37
C LEU A 141 -3.31 -4.88 -8.46
N LEU A 142 -3.65 -4.05 -9.45
CA LEU A 142 -5.03 -3.60 -9.64
C LEU A 142 -5.99 -4.77 -9.91
N GLY A 143 -5.55 -5.75 -10.71
CA GLY A 143 -6.34 -6.97 -10.97
C GLY A 143 -6.61 -7.77 -9.70
N GLN A 144 -5.61 -7.95 -8.83
CA GLN A 144 -5.78 -8.65 -7.55
C GLN A 144 -6.64 -7.86 -6.56
N ILE A 145 -6.49 -6.52 -6.51
CA ILE A 145 -7.34 -5.65 -5.70
C ILE A 145 -8.81 -5.80 -6.13
N LEU A 146 -9.09 -5.76 -7.44
CA LEU A 146 -10.45 -5.89 -7.94
C LEU A 146 -11.07 -7.26 -7.63
N GLU A 147 -10.28 -8.33 -7.62
CA GLU A 147 -10.72 -9.69 -7.32
C GLU A 147 -10.87 -9.97 -5.82
N SER A 148 -10.41 -9.10 -4.94
CA SER A 148 -10.51 -9.28 -3.48
C SER A 148 -11.64 -8.44 -2.88
N ASP A 149 -12.14 -8.83 -1.69
CA ASP A 149 -13.12 -8.04 -0.95
C ASP A 149 -12.42 -7.09 0.02
N ILE A 150 -11.40 -7.59 0.69
CA ILE A 150 -10.64 -6.86 1.71
C ILE A 150 -9.18 -6.83 1.31
N VAL A 151 -8.57 -5.66 1.36
CA VAL A 151 -7.13 -5.47 1.13
C VAL A 151 -6.47 -5.12 2.44
N VAL A 152 -5.41 -5.85 2.77
CA VAL A 152 -4.67 -5.72 4.03
C VAL A 152 -3.22 -5.40 3.73
N GLY A 153 -2.62 -4.52 4.50
CA GLY A 153 -1.21 -4.18 4.36
C GLY A 153 -0.77 -3.12 5.35
N CYS A 154 0.47 -2.69 5.22
CA CYS A 154 1.03 -1.61 6.03
C CYS A 154 0.87 -0.25 5.31
N GLU A 155 1.90 0.59 5.31
CA GLU A 155 1.86 1.95 4.76
C GLU A 155 2.12 1.99 3.24
N SER A 156 1.33 1.27 2.45
CA SER A 156 1.54 1.12 1.01
C SER A 156 0.61 1.98 0.16
N MET A 157 1.11 2.46 -0.98
CA MET A 157 0.26 3.04 -2.02
C MET A 157 -0.81 2.07 -2.54
N ALA A 158 -0.61 0.76 -2.37
CA ALA A 158 -1.63 -0.23 -2.68
C ALA A 158 -2.92 -0.03 -1.86
N MET A 159 -2.81 0.45 -0.61
CA MET A 159 -3.96 0.77 0.23
C MET A 159 -4.77 1.94 -0.34
N VAL A 160 -4.08 2.97 -0.85
CA VAL A 160 -4.74 4.10 -1.54
C VAL A 160 -5.46 3.62 -2.80
N VAL A 161 -4.82 2.75 -3.59
CA VAL A 161 -5.43 2.15 -4.79
C VAL A 161 -6.66 1.30 -4.42
N ALA A 162 -6.58 0.54 -3.33
CA ALA A 162 -7.70 -0.26 -2.83
C ALA A 162 -8.90 0.61 -2.41
N ILE A 163 -8.65 1.73 -1.72
CA ILE A 163 -9.69 2.72 -1.37
C ILE A 163 -10.32 3.30 -2.63
N LEU A 164 -9.52 3.67 -3.65
CA LEU A 164 -10.03 4.15 -4.93
C LEU A 164 -10.88 3.10 -5.66
N ALA A 165 -10.55 1.82 -5.47
CA ALA A 165 -11.31 0.69 -6.00
C ALA A 165 -12.54 0.34 -5.14
N GLU A 166 -12.89 1.16 -4.13
CA GLU A 166 -14.00 0.97 -3.20
C GLU A 166 -13.92 -0.37 -2.42
N LYS A 167 -12.70 -0.83 -2.12
CA LYS A 167 -12.48 -2.01 -1.29
C LYS A 167 -12.38 -1.64 0.19
N GLU A 168 -12.75 -2.59 1.05
CA GLU A 168 -12.44 -2.49 2.47
C GLU A 168 -10.91 -2.62 2.65
N VAL A 169 -10.33 -1.77 3.50
CA VAL A 169 -8.88 -1.71 3.76
C VAL A 169 -8.62 -1.82 5.25
N ILE A 170 -7.67 -2.67 5.61
CA ILE A 170 -7.23 -2.90 6.99
C ILE A 170 -5.71 -2.71 7.09
#